data_76d90eae2186714943ccfedd497642a6
#
_entry.id   76d90eae2186714943ccfedd497642a6
#
_cell.length_a   1.000
_cell.length_b   1.000
_cell.length_c   1.000
_cell.angle_alpha   90.00
_cell.angle_beta   90.00
_cell.angle_gamma   90.00
#
_symmetry.space_group_name_H-M   'P 1'
#
loop_
_entity.id
_entity.type
_entity.pdbx_description
1 polymer ?
#
loop_
_entity_poly.entity_id
_entity_poly.type
_entity_poly.pdbx_seq_one_letter_code
_entity_poly.pdbx_strand_id
1 'polypeptide(L)'
;MKSVIPTLSNNPFEKDVVHEPRDHPPSVSSLNHETLDELLSQFKNVESSGESPTRKAELILSPAPGYGKSHLIGRLFKELGNQAVRVYIPPFETTSTYWQSILLLTVDELDQAADWNSRGFDEPTQLDAFAESVLRSLTAGAIRRGAIQVVRGDLSAEAFENSPEVSLRDGQDRQSVWFRGHFLDDLLPILRQQMAPLRLKSAEWPRILFAYLTAPPGSDERQNCLTWIRYEALDDNVSALWQLPRAENPVPEPVENVNVGAWTRLSDLCTLSRFYQPIVFCFDQTEGYTVRPELMSQFGNTVSRIVAECSCQLTVVTANQNIWDARLLPGMDVAHRDRFSEPHLLKPLSRREAEELIDLRLKASSPSEKSVRNLNDTKWLDSVFVGARGIPAREFMKLCRLRWDGKSTTDVQRRPLAEIYQEYLAEFLANPHWLKFDPDTFRWLVQGPFVMGSNIACKPISLKSGYFELMWQQGDTAEVMFGFLHEGQHNQWKKIAQLTEEWASGQPGKQTKAVFFRTAELSKVPKPNWKATGEIIEKAMQRNLELITLTSEETARLYSARDLYNEALAGNADGYSGSEVLEFLVDELGNWRERLLRGRAG
;
A
#
# COMPACT_ATOMS: atom_id res chain seq x y z
N MET A 1 9.13 36.30 -0.61
CA MET A 1 8.29 35.97 -1.76
C MET A 1 6.95 35.45 -1.23
N LYS A 2 5.84 36.05 -1.60
CA LYS A 2 4.51 35.57 -1.20
C LYS A 2 4.27 34.26 -1.95
N SER A 3 4.11 33.15 -1.22
CA SER A 3 3.66 31.88 -1.79
C SER A 3 2.28 32.10 -2.40
N VAL A 4 2.21 32.09 -3.71
CA VAL A 4 0.95 31.97 -4.43
C VAL A 4 0.52 30.52 -4.26
N ILE A 5 -0.38 30.26 -3.32
CA ILE A 5 -1.13 29.00 -3.29
C ILE A 5 -1.91 29.00 -4.61
N PRO A 6 -1.73 28.01 -5.50
CA PRO A 6 -2.53 27.93 -6.71
C PRO A 6 -4.00 27.83 -6.26
N THR A 7 -4.82 28.77 -6.67
CA THR A 7 -6.27 28.63 -6.56
C THR A 7 -6.63 27.37 -7.33
N LEU A 8 -7.14 26.34 -6.62
CA LEU A 8 -7.71 25.15 -7.22
C LEU A 8 -8.61 25.59 -8.38
N SER A 9 -8.30 25.14 -9.56
CA SER A 9 -9.07 25.47 -10.76
C SER A 9 -10.51 25.00 -10.54
N ASN A 10 -11.48 25.84 -10.92
CA ASN A 10 -12.89 25.49 -10.86
C ASN A 10 -13.33 24.53 -11.97
N ASN A 11 -12.38 23.92 -12.68
CA ASN A 11 -12.67 23.00 -13.77
C ASN A 11 -12.94 21.59 -13.24
N PRO A 12 -14.18 21.07 -13.32
CA PRO A 12 -14.55 19.77 -12.76
C PRO A 12 -13.94 18.58 -13.52
N PHE A 13 -13.28 18.81 -14.66
CA PHE A 13 -12.65 17.80 -15.51
C PHE A 13 -11.12 17.76 -15.34
N GLU A 14 -10.57 18.48 -14.39
CA GLU A 14 -9.14 18.54 -14.15
C GLU A 14 -8.60 17.26 -13.50
N LYS A 15 -9.36 16.69 -12.57
CA LYS A 15 -9.03 15.41 -11.94
C LYS A 15 -9.45 14.25 -12.83
N ASP A 16 -8.49 13.68 -13.56
CA ASP A 16 -8.69 12.55 -14.47
C ASP A 16 -7.95 11.28 -14.04
N VAL A 17 -7.18 11.33 -12.94
CA VAL A 17 -6.43 10.23 -12.34
C VAL A 17 -6.98 9.88 -10.97
N VAL A 18 -7.05 8.60 -10.66
CA VAL A 18 -7.38 8.07 -9.33
C VAL A 18 -6.08 7.57 -8.72
N HIS A 19 -5.54 8.29 -7.74
CA HIS A 19 -4.31 7.89 -7.05
C HIS A 19 -4.58 6.84 -6.00
N GLU A 20 -5.59 7.07 -5.18
CA GLU A 20 -6.03 6.12 -4.18
C GLU A 20 -7.48 5.68 -4.49
N PRO A 21 -7.74 4.37 -4.69
CA PRO A 21 -9.07 3.87 -5.01
C PRO A 21 -10.15 4.26 -3.97
N ARG A 22 -9.76 4.51 -2.72
CA ARG A 22 -10.66 4.94 -1.66
C ARG A 22 -11.29 6.31 -1.93
N ASP A 23 -10.56 7.19 -2.60
CA ASP A 23 -10.97 8.58 -2.88
C ASP A 23 -11.46 8.80 -4.31
N HIS A 24 -11.97 7.76 -4.95
CA HIS A 24 -12.39 7.84 -6.34
C HIS A 24 -13.55 8.83 -6.53
N PRO A 25 -13.52 9.63 -7.61
CA PRO A 25 -14.58 10.59 -7.90
C PRO A 25 -15.88 9.90 -8.33
N PRO A 26 -17.03 10.63 -8.28
CA PRO A 26 -18.31 10.12 -8.80
C PRO A 26 -18.17 9.56 -10.21
N SER A 27 -18.79 8.41 -10.46
CA SER A 27 -18.61 7.61 -11.66
C SER A 27 -19.91 7.26 -12.35
N VAL A 28 -19.84 7.08 -13.66
CA VAL A 28 -20.95 6.56 -14.47
C VAL A 28 -21.20 5.10 -14.09
N SER A 29 -22.38 4.82 -13.56
CA SER A 29 -22.71 3.49 -13.02
C SER A 29 -22.75 2.40 -14.10
N SER A 30 -23.17 2.74 -15.32
CA SER A 30 -23.29 1.81 -16.45
C SER A 30 -21.93 1.42 -17.07
N LEU A 31 -20.90 2.28 -16.94
CA LEU A 31 -19.58 2.02 -17.52
C LEU A 31 -18.92 0.78 -16.90
N ASN A 32 -18.64 -0.23 -17.72
CA ASN A 32 -18.04 -1.49 -17.30
C ASN A 32 -18.74 -2.19 -16.12
N HIS A 33 -20.09 -2.01 -16.00
CA HIS A 33 -20.84 -2.61 -14.89
C HIS A 33 -20.83 -4.14 -14.94
N GLU A 34 -20.85 -4.76 -16.13
CA GLU A 34 -20.77 -6.21 -16.29
C GLU A 34 -19.51 -6.79 -15.64
N THR A 35 -18.36 -6.13 -15.84
CA THR A 35 -17.10 -6.52 -15.20
C THR A 35 -17.16 -6.34 -13.68
N LEU A 36 -17.75 -5.25 -13.20
CA LEU A 36 -17.92 -5.01 -11.77
C LEU A 36 -18.85 -6.07 -11.13
N ASP A 37 -19.97 -6.39 -11.78
CA ASP A 37 -20.93 -7.38 -11.28
C ASP A 37 -20.29 -8.78 -11.20
N GLU A 38 -19.45 -9.14 -12.18
CA GLU A 38 -18.70 -10.40 -12.16
C GLU A 38 -17.72 -10.45 -10.99
N LEU A 39 -16.95 -9.38 -10.76
CA LEU A 39 -16.04 -9.29 -9.61
C LEU A 39 -16.79 -9.39 -8.27
N LEU A 40 -17.95 -8.74 -8.14
CA LEU A 40 -18.80 -8.83 -6.96
C LEU A 40 -19.39 -10.23 -6.79
N SER A 41 -19.71 -10.92 -7.89
CA SER A 41 -20.15 -12.31 -7.86
C SER A 41 -19.03 -13.24 -7.37
N GLN A 42 -17.80 -13.08 -7.89
CA GLN A 42 -16.64 -13.84 -7.42
C GLN A 42 -16.35 -13.57 -5.94
N PHE A 43 -16.46 -12.31 -5.50
CA PHE A 43 -16.32 -11.97 -4.09
C PHE A 43 -17.35 -12.70 -3.20
N LYS A 44 -18.62 -12.72 -3.58
CA LYS A 44 -19.67 -13.45 -2.84
C LYS A 44 -19.39 -14.95 -2.76
N ASN A 45 -18.80 -15.53 -3.80
CA ASN A 45 -18.37 -16.93 -3.77
C ASN A 45 -17.27 -17.16 -2.73
N VAL A 46 -16.28 -16.25 -2.65
CA VAL A 46 -15.22 -16.30 -1.62
C VAL A 46 -15.79 -16.09 -0.23
N GLU A 47 -16.68 -15.12 -0.03
CA GLU A 47 -17.34 -14.85 1.25
C GLU A 47 -18.11 -16.08 1.76
N SER A 48 -18.85 -16.77 0.88
CA SER A 48 -19.69 -17.90 1.26
C SER A 48 -18.92 -19.20 1.48
N SER A 49 -17.86 -19.46 0.71
CA SER A 49 -17.10 -20.72 0.74
C SER A 49 -15.77 -20.64 1.48
N GLY A 50 -15.25 -19.43 1.72
CA GLY A 50 -13.91 -19.19 2.26
C GLY A 50 -12.78 -19.47 1.26
N GLU A 51 -13.09 -19.83 0.02
CA GLU A 51 -12.12 -20.12 -1.04
C GLU A 51 -12.58 -19.53 -2.38
N SER A 52 -11.64 -19.06 -3.19
CA SER A 52 -11.93 -18.73 -4.59
C SER A 52 -12.21 -20.02 -5.37
N PRO A 53 -13.37 -20.15 -6.04
CA PRO A 53 -13.76 -21.37 -6.74
C PRO A 53 -12.81 -21.71 -7.89
N THR A 54 -12.22 -20.71 -8.53
CA THR A 54 -11.33 -20.87 -9.68
C THR A 54 -9.85 -21.00 -9.27
N ARG A 55 -9.48 -20.52 -8.08
CA ARG A 55 -8.07 -20.32 -7.66
C ARG A 55 -7.25 -19.58 -8.71
N LYS A 56 -7.87 -18.57 -9.31
CA LYS A 56 -7.27 -17.69 -10.31
C LYS A 56 -7.45 -16.25 -9.90
N ALA A 57 -6.55 -15.40 -10.38
CA ALA A 57 -6.70 -13.96 -10.27
C ALA A 57 -7.62 -13.47 -11.39
N GLU A 58 -8.56 -12.60 -11.06
CA GLU A 58 -9.43 -11.95 -12.04
C GLU A 58 -8.63 -10.93 -12.85
N LEU A 59 -8.52 -11.16 -14.16
CA LEU A 59 -7.71 -10.36 -15.05
C LEU A 59 -8.56 -9.32 -15.78
N ILE A 60 -8.24 -8.05 -15.58
CA ILE A 60 -8.91 -6.93 -16.23
C ILE A 60 -7.94 -6.28 -17.21
N LEU A 61 -8.27 -6.30 -18.48
CA LEU A 61 -7.47 -5.67 -19.51
C LEU A 61 -8.18 -4.48 -20.14
N SER A 62 -7.41 -3.45 -20.45
CA SER A 62 -7.88 -2.33 -21.26
C SER A 62 -7.15 -2.32 -22.60
N PRO A 63 -7.84 -2.01 -23.72
CA PRO A 63 -7.20 -1.93 -25.04
C PRO A 63 -6.07 -0.90 -25.09
N ALA A 64 -6.20 0.19 -24.29
CA ALA A 64 -5.24 1.28 -24.19
C ALA A 64 -5.32 1.93 -22.80
N PRO A 65 -4.38 2.81 -22.43
CA PRO A 65 -4.49 3.65 -21.24
C PRO A 65 -5.77 4.49 -21.21
N GLY A 66 -6.25 4.84 -20.00
CA GLY A 66 -7.38 5.76 -19.84
C GLY A 66 -8.79 5.17 -19.97
N TYR A 67 -8.93 3.85 -20.01
CA TYR A 67 -10.23 3.15 -19.99
C TYR A 67 -10.85 3.01 -18.58
N GLY A 68 -10.16 3.48 -17.54
CA GLY A 68 -10.69 3.50 -16.17
C GLY A 68 -10.41 2.25 -15.34
N LYS A 69 -9.26 1.57 -15.50
CA LYS A 69 -8.85 0.43 -14.67
C LYS A 69 -8.88 0.77 -13.16
N SER A 70 -8.08 1.74 -12.74
CA SER A 70 -8.02 2.18 -11.32
C SER A 70 -9.37 2.70 -10.82
N HIS A 71 -10.15 3.32 -11.71
CA HIS A 71 -11.50 3.76 -11.40
C HIS A 71 -12.47 2.59 -11.15
N LEU A 72 -12.35 1.49 -11.90
CA LEU A 72 -13.12 0.27 -11.66
C LEU A 72 -12.76 -0.36 -10.32
N ILE A 73 -11.47 -0.36 -9.93
CA ILE A 73 -11.02 -0.79 -8.60
C ILE A 73 -11.66 0.09 -7.52
N GLY A 74 -11.66 1.40 -7.69
CA GLY A 74 -12.30 2.33 -6.75
C GLY A 74 -13.80 2.07 -6.59
N ARG A 75 -14.50 1.76 -7.69
CA ARG A 75 -15.93 1.34 -7.64
C ARG A 75 -16.10 0.01 -6.91
N LEU A 76 -15.26 -0.97 -7.20
CA LEU A 76 -15.26 -2.25 -6.50
C LEU A 76 -15.08 -2.05 -4.99
N PHE A 77 -14.10 -1.25 -4.59
CA PHE A 77 -13.85 -0.95 -3.17
C PHE A 77 -15.04 -0.26 -2.50
N LYS A 78 -15.71 0.65 -3.21
CA LYS A 78 -16.91 1.34 -2.72
C LYS A 78 -18.10 0.39 -2.55
N GLU A 79 -18.36 -0.47 -3.54
CA GLU A 79 -19.46 -1.45 -3.48
C GLU A 79 -19.22 -2.50 -2.39
N LEU A 80 -17.97 -2.92 -2.19
CA LEU A 80 -17.62 -3.82 -1.10
C LEU A 80 -17.76 -3.16 0.28
N GLY A 81 -17.52 -1.86 0.38
CA GLY A 81 -17.68 -1.11 1.63
C GLY A 81 -17.03 -1.82 2.81
N ASN A 82 -17.81 -2.07 3.87
CA ASN A 82 -17.35 -2.75 5.09
C ASN A 82 -17.38 -4.28 4.99
N GLN A 83 -17.53 -4.87 3.79
CA GLN A 83 -17.62 -6.33 3.62
C GLN A 83 -16.27 -6.98 3.30
N ALA A 84 -15.22 -6.21 3.04
CA ALA A 84 -13.91 -6.69 2.65
C ALA A 84 -12.76 -5.85 3.22
N VAL A 85 -11.61 -6.49 3.43
CA VAL A 85 -10.33 -5.80 3.58
C VAL A 85 -9.76 -5.56 2.17
N ARG A 86 -9.58 -4.29 1.75
CA ARG A 86 -9.33 -3.89 0.34
C ARG A 86 -7.91 -3.37 0.18
N VAL A 87 -7.03 -4.24 -0.30
CA VAL A 87 -5.60 -3.95 -0.43
C VAL A 87 -5.29 -3.52 -1.85
N TYR A 88 -4.91 -2.25 -2.02
CA TYR A 88 -4.40 -1.72 -3.29
C TYR A 88 -2.88 -1.93 -3.36
N ILE A 89 -2.42 -2.58 -4.42
CA ILE A 89 -1.03 -2.97 -4.59
C ILE A 89 -0.47 -2.34 -5.87
N PRO A 90 0.32 -1.25 -5.75
CA PRO A 90 1.09 -0.71 -6.86
C PRO A 90 2.27 -1.64 -7.21
N PRO A 91 2.97 -1.41 -8.33
CA PRO A 91 4.16 -2.19 -8.68
C PRO A 91 5.24 -2.12 -7.59
N PHE A 92 5.68 -3.27 -7.10
CA PHE A 92 6.85 -3.34 -6.21
C PHE A 92 8.16 -3.19 -6.99
N GLU A 93 9.18 -2.60 -6.34
CA GLU A 93 10.42 -2.20 -7.01
C GLU A 93 11.53 -3.25 -6.93
N THR A 94 11.45 -4.16 -5.97
CA THR A 94 12.50 -5.13 -5.73
C THR A 94 11.95 -6.54 -5.65
N THR A 95 12.78 -7.51 -6.07
CA THR A 95 12.48 -8.94 -5.90
C THR A 95 12.86 -9.47 -4.53
N SER A 96 13.42 -8.64 -3.65
CA SER A 96 13.91 -9.07 -2.35
C SER A 96 12.94 -8.78 -1.19
N THR A 97 12.04 -7.80 -1.32
CA THR A 97 11.15 -7.36 -0.23
C THR A 97 9.66 -7.32 -0.61
N TYR A 98 9.28 -7.86 -1.74
CA TYR A 98 7.90 -7.76 -2.27
C TYR A 98 6.82 -8.33 -1.34
N TRP A 99 7.09 -9.42 -0.60
CA TRP A 99 6.13 -9.93 0.39
C TRP A 99 5.98 -9.01 1.59
N GLN A 100 7.08 -8.37 1.99
CA GLN A 100 7.05 -7.36 3.05
C GLN A 100 6.21 -6.15 2.61
N SER A 101 6.39 -5.66 1.38
CA SER A 101 5.59 -4.56 0.84
C SER A 101 4.09 -4.90 0.82
N ILE A 102 3.71 -6.09 0.35
CA ILE A 102 2.30 -6.52 0.33
C ILE A 102 1.75 -6.67 1.75
N LEU A 103 2.53 -7.23 2.67
CA LEU A 103 2.14 -7.36 4.08
C LEU A 103 1.92 -5.99 4.73
N LEU A 104 2.83 -5.03 4.50
CA LEU A 104 2.70 -3.66 5.01
C LEU A 104 1.42 -3.00 4.50
N LEU A 105 1.16 -3.05 3.18
CA LEU A 105 -0.08 -2.52 2.59
C LEU A 105 -1.33 -3.19 3.19
N THR A 106 -1.27 -4.49 3.46
CA THR A 106 -2.38 -5.23 4.09
C THR A 106 -2.63 -4.78 5.53
N VAL A 107 -1.56 -4.61 6.31
CA VAL A 107 -1.66 -4.15 7.70
C VAL A 107 -2.09 -2.68 7.76
N ASP A 108 -1.59 -1.85 6.86
CA ASP A 108 -1.98 -0.45 6.77
C ASP A 108 -3.46 -0.27 6.39
N GLU A 109 -4.00 -1.15 5.54
CA GLU A 109 -5.45 -1.16 5.29
C GLU A 109 -6.23 -1.64 6.51
N LEU A 110 -5.76 -2.65 7.22
CA LEU A 110 -6.38 -3.11 8.47
C LEU A 110 -6.33 -2.04 9.58
N ASP A 111 -5.35 -1.15 9.56
CA ASP A 111 -5.22 -0.03 10.52
C ASP A 111 -6.10 1.18 10.15
N GLN A 112 -6.83 1.14 9.02
CA GLN A 112 -7.85 2.15 8.70
C GLN A 112 -9.11 1.96 9.55
N ALA A 113 -9.96 3.00 9.61
CA ALA A 113 -11.25 2.94 10.28
C ALA A 113 -12.09 1.75 9.80
N ALA A 114 -12.76 1.09 10.74
CA ALA A 114 -13.61 -0.06 10.45
C ALA A 114 -14.80 0.34 9.56
N ASP A 115 -15.36 1.54 9.76
CA ASP A 115 -16.36 2.09 8.85
C ASP A 115 -15.68 2.75 7.64
N TRP A 116 -15.98 2.22 6.45
CA TRP A 116 -15.49 2.74 5.18
C TRP A 116 -15.74 4.25 4.98
N ASN A 117 -16.86 4.75 5.48
CA ASN A 117 -17.25 6.14 5.33
C ASN A 117 -16.63 7.06 6.38
N SER A 118 -16.01 6.49 7.40
CA SER A 118 -15.39 7.26 8.48
C SER A 118 -13.93 7.58 8.17
N ARG A 119 -13.48 8.73 8.67
CA ARG A 119 -12.09 9.19 8.60
C ARG A 119 -11.59 9.69 9.97
N GLY A 120 -12.28 9.30 11.06
CA GLY A 120 -11.94 9.70 12.42
C GLY A 120 -10.76 8.90 12.96
N PHE A 121 -9.80 9.58 13.59
CA PHE A 121 -8.63 8.93 14.22
C PHE A 121 -8.97 8.21 15.53
N ASP A 122 -10.14 8.49 16.12
CA ASP A 122 -10.58 7.93 17.41
C ASP A 122 -11.52 6.72 17.26
N GLU A 123 -11.79 6.30 16.02
CA GLU A 123 -12.68 5.18 15.74
C GLU A 123 -11.95 3.83 15.76
N PRO A 124 -12.66 2.73 16.07
CA PRO A 124 -12.09 1.39 15.96
C PRO A 124 -11.57 1.13 14.55
N THR A 125 -10.37 0.56 14.45
CA THR A 125 -9.78 0.17 13.17
C THR A 125 -10.37 -1.16 12.66
N GLN A 126 -10.17 -1.47 11.38
CA GLN A 126 -10.50 -2.80 10.85
C GLN A 126 -9.72 -3.89 11.62
N LEU A 127 -8.50 -3.61 12.07
CA LEU A 127 -7.71 -4.56 12.87
C LEU A 127 -8.31 -4.79 14.27
N ASP A 128 -8.93 -3.77 14.89
CA ASP A 128 -9.69 -3.96 16.12
C ASP A 128 -10.85 -4.94 15.89
N ALA A 129 -11.64 -4.71 14.85
CA ALA A 129 -12.78 -5.56 14.50
C ALA A 129 -12.33 -6.99 14.07
N PHE A 130 -11.23 -7.09 13.34
CA PHE A 130 -10.61 -8.35 12.97
C PHE A 130 -10.15 -9.13 14.21
N ALA A 131 -9.41 -8.50 15.11
CA ALA A 131 -8.92 -9.13 16.34
C ALA A 131 -10.08 -9.64 17.21
N GLU A 132 -11.11 -8.82 17.37
CA GLU A 132 -12.30 -9.18 18.14
C GLU A 132 -13.04 -10.37 17.50
N SER A 133 -13.28 -10.34 16.20
CA SER A 133 -13.98 -11.40 15.46
C SER A 133 -13.23 -12.73 15.52
N VAL A 134 -11.91 -12.71 15.33
CA VAL A 134 -11.05 -13.91 15.44
C VAL A 134 -11.12 -14.50 16.84
N LEU A 135 -10.92 -13.69 17.89
CA LEU A 135 -10.90 -14.15 19.26
C LEU A 135 -12.27 -14.70 19.71
N ARG A 136 -13.37 -14.04 19.31
CA ARG A 136 -14.75 -14.52 19.56
C ARG A 136 -14.98 -15.88 18.91
N SER A 137 -14.66 -16.01 17.62
CA SER A 137 -14.89 -17.24 16.87
C SER A 137 -14.06 -18.41 17.40
N LEU A 138 -12.80 -18.17 17.75
CA LEU A 138 -11.95 -19.20 18.37
C LEU A 138 -12.48 -19.64 19.73
N THR A 139 -12.94 -18.69 20.55
CA THR A 139 -13.52 -18.98 21.88
C THR A 139 -14.82 -19.77 21.75
N ALA A 140 -15.73 -19.33 20.89
CA ALA A 140 -16.98 -20.03 20.61
C ALA A 140 -16.72 -21.47 20.11
N GLY A 141 -15.74 -21.62 19.20
CA GLY A 141 -15.31 -22.94 18.71
C GLY A 141 -14.75 -23.84 19.82
N ALA A 142 -14.01 -23.29 20.78
CA ALA A 142 -13.48 -24.03 21.92
C ALA A 142 -14.60 -24.47 22.89
N ILE A 143 -15.59 -23.61 23.13
CA ILE A 143 -16.77 -23.93 23.93
C ILE A 143 -17.59 -25.07 23.26
N ARG A 144 -17.90 -24.98 21.97
CA ARG A 144 -18.64 -26.02 21.23
C ARG A 144 -17.97 -27.40 21.29
N ARG A 145 -16.65 -27.42 21.29
CA ARG A 145 -15.89 -28.68 21.37
C ARG A 145 -15.70 -29.18 22.80
N GLY A 146 -16.24 -28.46 23.79
CA GLY A 146 -16.12 -28.82 25.21
C GLY A 146 -14.70 -28.62 25.78
N ALA A 147 -13.82 -27.93 25.05
CA ALA A 147 -12.48 -27.58 25.53
C ALA A 147 -12.53 -26.48 26.61
N ILE A 148 -13.57 -25.64 26.57
CA ILE A 148 -13.90 -24.66 27.60
C ILE A 148 -15.25 -25.07 28.18
N GLN A 149 -15.29 -25.36 29.49
CA GLN A 149 -16.54 -25.66 30.21
C GLN A 149 -17.13 -24.38 30.74
N VAL A 150 -18.34 -24.04 30.32
CA VAL A 150 -19.08 -22.88 30.74
C VAL A 150 -20.36 -23.30 31.46
N VAL A 151 -20.58 -22.70 32.61
CA VAL A 151 -21.68 -23.09 33.52
C VAL A 151 -22.95 -22.26 33.29
N ARG A 152 -22.90 -21.18 32.48
CA ARG A 152 -24.04 -20.23 32.32
C ARG A 152 -24.22 -19.81 30.84
N GLY A 153 -25.47 -19.57 30.47
CA GLY A 153 -25.88 -19.30 29.08
C GLY A 153 -25.31 -18.04 28.44
N ASP A 154 -24.96 -17.00 29.21
CA ASP A 154 -24.30 -15.78 28.76
C ASP A 154 -22.83 -15.97 28.32
N LEU A 155 -22.25 -17.12 28.64
CA LEU A 155 -20.94 -17.56 28.19
C LEU A 155 -21.03 -18.69 27.14
N SER A 156 -22.19 -18.89 26.52
CA SER A 156 -22.36 -19.92 25.48
C SER A 156 -21.59 -19.55 24.19
N ALA A 157 -21.38 -20.54 23.33
CA ALA A 157 -20.75 -20.29 22.03
C ALA A 157 -21.55 -19.30 21.17
N GLU A 158 -22.90 -19.42 21.21
CA GLU A 158 -23.80 -18.52 20.50
C GLU A 158 -23.71 -17.10 21.05
N ALA A 159 -23.53 -16.93 22.35
CA ALA A 159 -23.36 -15.61 22.95
C ALA A 159 -22.06 -14.94 22.48
N PHE A 160 -20.95 -15.69 22.35
CA PHE A 160 -19.71 -15.13 21.80
C PHE A 160 -19.82 -14.76 20.30
N GLU A 161 -20.60 -15.48 19.52
CA GLU A 161 -20.76 -15.19 18.08
C GLU A 161 -21.79 -14.11 17.78
N ASN A 162 -22.87 -14.05 18.54
CA ASN A 162 -24.03 -13.20 18.22
C ASN A 162 -24.11 -11.91 19.06
N SER A 163 -23.08 -11.56 19.81
CA SER A 163 -23.04 -10.32 20.60
C SER A 163 -21.95 -9.34 20.09
N PRO A 164 -21.95 -8.95 18.81
CA PRO A 164 -20.95 -8.03 18.27
C PRO A 164 -21.04 -6.62 18.86
N GLU A 165 -22.17 -6.27 19.49
CA GLU A 165 -22.39 -4.97 20.12
C GLU A 165 -21.62 -4.79 21.45
N VAL A 166 -21.13 -5.88 22.02
CA VAL A 166 -20.41 -5.87 23.29
C VAL A 166 -18.93 -6.08 23.03
N SER A 167 -18.14 -5.03 23.17
CA SER A 167 -16.70 -5.08 22.92
C SER A 167 -15.97 -5.95 23.96
N LEU A 168 -15.19 -6.92 23.49
CA LEU A 168 -14.28 -7.70 24.37
C LEU A 168 -13.19 -6.81 24.99
N ARG A 169 -12.85 -5.71 24.34
CA ARG A 169 -11.82 -4.77 24.76
C ARG A 169 -12.17 -4.07 26.07
N ASP A 170 -13.32 -3.42 26.11
CA ASP A 170 -13.72 -2.50 27.18
C ASP A 170 -15.12 -2.76 27.73
N GLY A 171 -15.83 -3.76 27.21
CA GLY A 171 -17.14 -4.18 27.68
C GLY A 171 -17.13 -4.50 29.19
N GLN A 172 -18.13 -3.97 29.90
CA GLN A 172 -18.34 -4.21 31.32
C GLN A 172 -19.29 -5.38 31.61
N ASP A 173 -19.79 -6.00 30.55
CA ASP A 173 -20.61 -7.19 30.65
C ASP A 173 -19.80 -8.38 31.14
N ARG A 174 -20.52 -9.38 31.59
CA ARG A 174 -19.92 -10.57 32.18
C ARG A 174 -19.04 -11.35 31.24
N GLN A 175 -19.40 -11.40 29.94
CA GLN A 175 -18.64 -12.11 28.92
C GLN A 175 -17.26 -11.47 28.69
N SER A 176 -17.24 -10.15 28.53
CA SER A 176 -16.01 -9.39 28.28
C SER A 176 -15.08 -9.40 29.49
N VAL A 177 -15.65 -9.23 30.72
CA VAL A 177 -14.88 -9.29 31.95
C VAL A 177 -14.30 -10.69 32.17
N TRP A 178 -15.12 -11.74 31.98
CA TRP A 178 -14.66 -13.12 32.09
C TRP A 178 -13.56 -13.42 31.08
N PHE A 179 -13.75 -13.05 29.79
CA PHE A 179 -12.78 -13.28 28.73
C PHE A 179 -11.43 -12.65 29.06
N ARG A 180 -11.40 -11.36 29.41
CA ARG A 180 -10.14 -10.68 29.78
C ARG A 180 -9.47 -11.28 31.01
N GLY A 181 -10.27 -11.64 32.02
CA GLY A 181 -9.73 -12.18 33.29
C GLY A 181 -9.13 -13.58 33.16
N HIS A 182 -9.55 -14.38 32.16
CA HIS A 182 -9.09 -15.76 32.02
C HIS A 182 -8.20 -15.96 30.76
N PHE A 183 -7.93 -14.88 30.00
CA PHE A 183 -7.32 -15.03 28.69
C PHE A 183 -5.91 -15.66 28.77
N LEU A 184 -5.01 -15.07 29.53
CA LEU A 184 -3.61 -15.48 29.54
C LEU A 184 -3.40 -16.83 30.21
N ASP A 185 -4.09 -17.10 31.29
CA ASP A 185 -3.86 -18.27 32.12
C ASP A 185 -4.62 -19.50 31.60
N ASP A 186 -5.89 -19.33 31.22
CA ASP A 186 -6.79 -20.44 30.92
C ASP A 186 -7.08 -20.58 29.42
N LEU A 187 -7.39 -19.47 28.73
CA LEU A 187 -7.88 -19.51 27.36
C LEU A 187 -6.77 -19.62 26.33
N LEU A 188 -5.68 -18.89 26.49
CA LEU A 188 -4.60 -18.83 25.49
C LEU A 188 -4.04 -20.22 25.10
N PRO A 189 -3.73 -21.13 26.03
CA PRO A 189 -3.27 -22.48 25.67
C PRO A 189 -4.32 -23.25 24.85
N ILE A 190 -5.60 -23.11 25.23
CA ILE A 190 -6.72 -23.76 24.54
C ILE A 190 -6.87 -23.16 23.13
N LEU A 191 -6.87 -21.84 22.98
CA LEU A 191 -7.02 -21.17 21.69
C LEU A 191 -5.87 -21.50 20.75
N ARG A 192 -4.63 -21.58 21.22
CA ARG A 192 -3.50 -22.08 20.42
C ARG A 192 -3.74 -23.48 19.89
N GLN A 193 -4.26 -24.38 20.71
CA GLN A 193 -4.62 -25.73 20.28
C GLN A 193 -5.77 -25.74 19.25
N GLN A 194 -6.75 -24.84 19.42
CA GLN A 194 -7.89 -24.69 18.51
C GLN A 194 -7.48 -24.18 17.12
N MET A 195 -6.36 -23.49 17.00
CA MET A 195 -5.82 -23.01 15.71
C MET A 195 -5.07 -24.10 14.92
N ALA A 196 -4.70 -25.22 15.53
CA ALA A 196 -3.97 -26.29 14.84
C ALA A 196 -4.64 -26.78 13.54
N PRO A 197 -5.98 -26.94 13.46
CA PRO A 197 -6.65 -27.30 12.22
C PRO A 197 -6.56 -26.24 11.10
N LEU A 198 -6.33 -24.98 11.46
CA LEU A 198 -6.20 -23.89 10.50
C LEU A 198 -4.83 -23.90 9.80
N ARG A 199 -3.89 -24.70 10.27
CA ARG A 199 -2.52 -24.83 9.75
C ARG A 199 -1.77 -23.49 9.68
N LEU A 200 -2.05 -22.59 10.62
CA LEU A 200 -1.31 -21.34 10.74
C LEU A 200 0.17 -21.61 10.98
N LYS A 201 1.00 -20.72 10.48
CA LYS A 201 2.47 -20.82 10.63
C LYS A 201 2.92 -20.34 12.01
N SER A 202 2.14 -19.43 12.65
CA SER A 202 2.39 -18.99 14.01
C SER A 202 1.24 -19.37 14.96
N ALA A 203 1.59 -19.90 16.13
CA ALA A 203 0.66 -20.14 17.22
C ALA A 203 0.41 -18.91 18.11
N GLU A 204 1.12 -17.82 17.87
CA GLU A 204 1.09 -16.63 18.74
C GLU A 204 -0.05 -15.66 18.40
N TRP A 205 -0.76 -15.86 17.29
CA TRP A 205 -1.86 -14.98 16.88
C TRP A 205 -2.87 -14.65 17.98
N PRO A 206 -3.41 -15.58 18.78
CA PRO A 206 -4.37 -15.22 19.83
C PRO A 206 -3.78 -14.28 20.86
N ARG A 207 -2.51 -14.48 21.25
CA ARG A 207 -1.82 -13.60 22.20
C ARG A 207 -1.66 -12.19 21.64
N ILE A 208 -1.17 -12.09 20.40
CA ILE A 208 -0.91 -10.79 19.76
C ILE A 208 -2.20 -10.03 19.50
N LEU A 209 -3.25 -10.71 19.00
CA LEU A 209 -4.56 -10.09 18.78
C LEU A 209 -5.20 -9.63 20.11
N PHE A 210 -5.05 -10.41 21.17
CA PHE A 210 -5.54 -10.01 22.51
C PHE A 210 -4.78 -8.80 23.04
N ALA A 211 -3.45 -8.80 22.97
CA ALA A 211 -2.61 -7.67 23.41
C ALA A 211 -2.94 -6.41 22.60
N TYR A 212 -3.10 -6.53 21.27
CA TYR A 212 -3.51 -5.43 20.41
C TYR A 212 -4.88 -4.87 20.79
N LEU A 213 -5.87 -5.75 20.98
CA LEU A 213 -7.25 -5.38 21.30
C LEU A 213 -7.35 -4.67 22.66
N THR A 214 -6.61 -5.14 23.66
CA THR A 214 -6.69 -4.60 25.03
C THR A 214 -5.76 -3.42 25.29
N ALA A 215 -4.75 -3.21 24.46
CA ALA A 215 -3.84 -2.08 24.58
C ALA A 215 -4.54 -0.76 24.20
N PRO A 216 -4.28 0.35 24.92
CA PRO A 216 -4.81 1.66 24.57
C PRO A 216 -4.37 2.10 23.15
N PRO A 217 -5.21 2.81 22.39
CA PRO A 217 -4.80 3.42 21.14
C PRO A 217 -3.55 4.28 21.31
N GLY A 218 -2.59 4.15 20.37
CA GLY A 218 -1.34 4.90 20.40
C GLY A 218 -0.31 4.46 21.45
N SER A 219 -0.59 3.39 22.23
CA SER A 219 0.37 2.86 23.22
C SER A 219 1.52 2.11 22.56
N ASP A 220 2.67 2.04 23.25
CA ASP A 220 3.84 1.25 22.82
C ASP A 220 3.50 -0.24 22.68
N GLU A 221 2.59 -0.75 23.53
CA GLU A 221 2.13 -2.14 23.49
C GLU A 221 1.38 -2.44 22.18
N ARG A 222 0.46 -1.55 21.78
CA ARG A 222 -0.26 -1.66 20.50
C ARG A 222 0.69 -1.58 19.31
N GLN A 223 1.68 -0.67 19.37
CA GLN A 223 2.71 -0.54 18.35
C GLN A 223 3.60 -1.80 18.26
N ASN A 224 3.93 -2.43 19.38
CA ASN A 224 4.67 -3.70 19.40
C ASN A 224 3.87 -4.82 18.72
N CYS A 225 2.54 -4.86 18.91
CA CYS A 225 1.70 -5.82 18.18
C CYS A 225 1.74 -5.60 16.67
N LEU A 226 1.61 -4.33 16.22
CA LEU A 226 1.74 -3.98 14.80
C LEU A 226 3.12 -4.36 14.23
N THR A 227 4.21 -4.08 14.96
CA THR A 227 5.57 -4.47 14.61
C THR A 227 5.67 -5.98 14.39
N TRP A 228 5.08 -6.78 15.30
CA TRP A 228 5.06 -8.24 15.14
C TRP A 228 4.23 -8.69 13.92
N ILE A 229 3.03 -8.09 13.71
CA ILE A 229 2.17 -8.42 12.58
C ILE A 229 2.87 -8.08 11.26
N ARG A 230 3.56 -6.95 11.16
CA ARG A 230 4.36 -6.50 10.01
C ARG A 230 5.63 -7.34 9.75
N TYR A 231 5.90 -8.32 10.62
CA TYR A 231 7.13 -9.10 10.59
C TYR A 231 8.38 -8.22 10.69
N GLU A 232 8.34 -7.22 11.52
CA GLU A 232 9.46 -6.38 11.90
C GLU A 232 10.06 -6.87 13.23
N ALA A 233 11.36 -6.67 13.45
CA ALA A 233 12.03 -7.16 14.65
C ALA A 233 11.54 -6.43 15.90
N LEU A 234 11.10 -7.17 16.90
CA LEU A 234 10.74 -6.67 18.22
C LEU A 234 11.97 -6.46 19.10
N ASP A 235 11.83 -5.59 20.09
CA ASP A 235 12.78 -5.48 21.18
C ASP A 235 12.92 -6.81 21.93
N ASP A 236 14.16 -7.16 22.31
CA ASP A 236 14.44 -8.41 23.02
C ASP A 236 13.68 -8.52 24.36
N ASN A 237 13.46 -7.38 25.04
CA ASN A 237 12.71 -7.36 26.29
C ASN A 237 11.21 -7.64 26.05
N VAL A 238 10.64 -7.11 24.95
CA VAL A 238 9.25 -7.37 24.57
C VAL A 238 9.09 -8.82 24.15
N SER A 239 10.02 -9.34 23.34
CA SER A 239 10.03 -10.75 22.93
C SER A 239 10.15 -11.70 24.11
N ALA A 240 10.99 -11.37 25.09
CA ALA A 240 11.15 -12.13 26.33
C ALA A 240 9.89 -12.05 27.22
N LEU A 241 9.30 -10.85 27.35
CA LEU A 241 8.05 -10.66 28.10
C LEU A 241 6.90 -11.48 27.51
N TRP A 242 6.81 -11.52 26.19
CA TRP A 242 5.80 -12.30 25.49
C TRP A 242 6.19 -13.77 25.32
N GLN A 243 7.37 -14.17 25.75
CA GLN A 243 7.90 -15.53 25.60
C GLN A 243 7.83 -16.03 24.14
N LEU A 244 8.10 -15.14 23.20
CA LEU A 244 8.02 -15.49 21.78
C LEU A 244 9.15 -16.48 21.43
N PRO A 245 8.85 -17.53 20.64
CA PRO A 245 9.88 -18.36 20.06
C PRO A 245 10.86 -17.51 19.23
N ARG A 246 12.14 -17.87 19.21
CA ARG A 246 13.15 -17.13 18.44
C ARG A 246 12.79 -17.00 16.94
N ALA A 247 12.13 -18.00 16.38
CA ALA A 247 11.65 -17.98 14.99
C ALA A 247 10.50 -16.96 14.75
N GLU A 248 9.84 -16.51 15.81
CA GLU A 248 8.73 -15.53 15.75
C GLU A 248 9.20 -14.09 15.94
N ASN A 249 10.44 -13.90 16.38
CA ASN A 249 11.07 -12.60 16.46
C ASN A 249 12.15 -12.54 15.37
N PRO A 250 11.90 -11.90 14.22
CA PRO A 250 12.89 -11.76 13.19
C PRO A 250 14.06 -10.95 13.76
N VAL A 251 15.16 -11.66 14.09
CA VAL A 251 16.44 -11.00 14.20
C VAL A 251 16.73 -10.43 12.82
N PRO A 252 17.33 -9.23 12.70
CA PRO A 252 17.74 -8.72 11.40
C PRO A 252 18.64 -9.75 10.71
N GLU A 253 18.02 -10.55 9.88
CA GLU A 253 18.64 -11.59 9.08
C GLU A 253 18.71 -11.13 7.62
N PRO A 254 19.42 -11.83 6.74
CA PRO A 254 19.44 -11.49 5.33
C PRO A 254 18.05 -11.26 4.79
N VAL A 255 17.89 -10.29 3.89
CA VAL A 255 16.63 -9.83 3.28
C VAL A 255 15.72 -10.99 2.83
N GLU A 256 16.31 -12.13 2.43
CA GLU A 256 15.56 -13.33 2.02
C GLU A 256 14.67 -13.89 3.14
N ASN A 257 15.13 -13.86 4.39
CA ASN A 257 14.37 -14.38 5.54
C ASN A 257 13.22 -13.45 5.94
N VAL A 258 13.43 -12.14 5.80
CA VAL A 258 12.36 -11.14 6.02
C VAL A 258 11.21 -11.39 5.05
N ASN A 259 11.52 -11.63 3.78
CA ASN A 259 10.51 -11.88 2.75
C ASN A 259 9.73 -13.19 3.01
N VAL A 260 10.41 -14.26 3.45
CA VAL A 260 9.76 -15.53 3.81
C VAL A 260 8.86 -15.37 5.03
N GLY A 261 9.29 -14.63 6.04
CA GLY A 261 8.50 -14.38 7.23
C GLY A 261 7.28 -13.48 6.96
N ALA A 262 7.45 -12.46 6.13
CA ALA A 262 6.35 -11.61 5.68
C ALA A 262 5.26 -12.41 4.94
N TRP A 263 5.67 -13.33 4.05
CA TRP A 263 4.74 -14.27 3.43
C TRP A 263 3.99 -15.12 4.45
N THR A 264 4.70 -15.60 5.46
CA THR A 264 4.11 -16.40 6.54
C THR A 264 2.99 -15.62 7.25
N ARG A 265 3.24 -14.35 7.62
CA ARG A 265 2.23 -13.48 8.25
C ARG A 265 1.05 -13.20 7.33
N LEU A 266 1.32 -12.88 6.07
CA LEU A 266 0.27 -12.62 5.07
C LEU A 266 -0.64 -13.84 4.88
N SER A 267 -0.06 -15.02 4.74
CA SER A 267 -0.81 -16.28 4.61
C SER A 267 -1.67 -16.58 5.84
N ASP A 268 -1.15 -16.32 7.04
CA ASP A 268 -1.89 -16.46 8.28
C ASP A 268 -3.04 -15.44 8.38
N LEU A 269 -2.81 -14.17 8.01
CA LEU A 269 -3.85 -13.14 7.94
C LEU A 269 -4.99 -13.55 7.00
N CYS A 270 -4.67 -14.03 5.79
CA CYS A 270 -5.67 -14.55 4.86
C CYS A 270 -6.47 -15.72 5.45
N THR A 271 -5.82 -16.59 6.20
CA THR A 271 -6.51 -17.73 6.85
C THR A 271 -7.43 -17.27 7.97
N LEU A 272 -7.00 -16.29 8.77
CA LEU A 272 -7.76 -15.73 9.88
C LEU A 272 -8.88 -14.80 9.42
N SER A 273 -8.75 -14.20 8.24
CA SER A 273 -9.76 -13.30 7.67
C SER A 273 -11.12 -13.97 7.45
N ARG A 274 -11.16 -15.30 7.38
CA ARG A 274 -12.40 -16.10 7.36
C ARG A 274 -13.33 -15.87 8.57
N PHE A 275 -12.77 -15.39 9.67
CA PHE A 275 -13.52 -15.07 10.89
C PHE A 275 -13.97 -13.61 10.92
N TYR A 276 -13.55 -12.82 9.94
CA TYR A 276 -13.87 -11.40 9.83
C TYR A 276 -14.45 -11.09 8.45
N GLN A 277 -13.61 -10.83 7.47
CA GLN A 277 -14.00 -10.46 6.11
C GLN A 277 -12.93 -10.94 5.12
N PRO A 278 -13.32 -11.33 3.87
CA PRO A 278 -12.33 -11.67 2.85
C PRO A 278 -11.40 -10.50 2.53
N ILE A 279 -10.16 -10.84 2.15
CA ILE A 279 -9.19 -9.85 1.68
C ILE A 279 -9.28 -9.76 0.15
N VAL A 280 -9.37 -8.54 -0.38
CA VAL A 280 -9.36 -8.26 -1.81
C VAL A 280 -8.05 -7.58 -2.18
N PHE A 281 -7.19 -8.30 -2.89
CA PHE A 281 -5.91 -7.80 -3.40
C PHE A 281 -6.09 -7.26 -4.81
N CYS A 282 -5.83 -5.97 -5.03
CA CYS A 282 -5.91 -5.35 -6.34
C CYS A 282 -4.52 -4.89 -6.80
N PHE A 283 -3.91 -5.65 -7.71
CA PHE A 283 -2.67 -5.27 -8.39
C PHE A 283 -3.01 -4.34 -9.56
N ASP A 284 -2.64 -3.09 -9.44
CA ASP A 284 -2.87 -2.08 -10.48
C ASP A 284 -1.56 -1.56 -11.05
N GLN A 285 -1.63 -0.88 -12.20
CA GLN A 285 -0.47 -0.35 -12.91
C GLN A 285 0.62 -1.39 -13.17
N THR A 286 0.23 -2.64 -13.41
CA THR A 286 1.17 -3.77 -13.54
C THR A 286 2.15 -3.63 -14.71
N GLU A 287 1.92 -2.68 -15.61
CA GLU A 287 2.85 -2.25 -16.63
C GLU A 287 4.23 -1.86 -16.06
N GLY A 288 4.27 -1.36 -14.83
CA GLY A 288 5.50 -1.03 -14.12
C GLY A 288 6.46 -2.21 -13.96
N TYR A 289 5.96 -3.44 -13.90
CA TYR A 289 6.82 -4.63 -13.82
C TYR A 289 7.63 -4.92 -15.10
N THR A 290 7.25 -4.33 -16.24
CA THR A 290 7.95 -4.55 -17.52
C THR A 290 9.31 -3.89 -17.61
N VAL A 291 9.69 -3.12 -16.63
CA VAL A 291 10.99 -2.42 -16.56
C VAL A 291 12.16 -3.40 -16.47
N ARG A 292 11.96 -4.54 -15.80
CA ARG A 292 12.98 -5.58 -15.62
C ARG A 292 12.36 -6.98 -15.72
N PRO A 293 13.02 -7.93 -16.42
CA PRO A 293 12.52 -9.31 -16.57
C PRO A 293 12.27 -10.01 -15.23
N GLU A 294 13.12 -9.76 -14.24
CA GLU A 294 13.04 -10.38 -12.91
C GLU A 294 11.74 -9.96 -12.18
N LEU A 295 11.29 -8.71 -12.38
CA LEU A 295 10.05 -8.23 -11.79
C LEU A 295 8.82 -8.88 -12.41
N MET A 296 8.82 -9.15 -13.73
CA MET A 296 7.72 -9.84 -14.41
C MET A 296 7.58 -11.28 -13.93
N SER A 297 8.69 -12.02 -13.85
CA SER A 297 8.70 -13.39 -13.30
C SER A 297 8.24 -13.39 -11.84
N GLN A 298 8.75 -12.45 -11.04
CA GLN A 298 8.38 -12.34 -9.63
C GLN A 298 6.91 -11.97 -9.43
N PHE A 299 6.36 -11.08 -10.24
CA PHE A 299 4.93 -10.73 -10.22
C PHE A 299 4.05 -11.96 -10.50
N GLY A 300 4.37 -12.73 -11.55
CA GLY A 300 3.66 -13.97 -11.87
C GLY A 300 3.70 -14.98 -10.71
N ASN A 301 4.88 -15.16 -10.09
CA ASN A 301 5.04 -16.02 -8.91
C ASN A 301 4.20 -15.50 -7.72
N THR A 302 4.21 -14.20 -7.47
CA THR A 302 3.47 -13.56 -6.38
C THR A 302 1.98 -13.81 -6.49
N VAL A 303 1.38 -13.48 -7.63
CA VAL A 303 -0.05 -13.70 -7.90
C VAL A 303 -0.39 -15.19 -7.83
N SER A 304 0.40 -16.04 -8.48
CA SER A 304 0.22 -17.50 -8.46
C SER A 304 0.19 -18.05 -7.03
N ARG A 305 1.09 -17.55 -6.18
CA ARG A 305 1.21 -18.02 -4.82
C ARG A 305 0.06 -17.56 -3.94
N ILE A 306 -0.39 -16.31 -4.08
CA ILE A 306 -1.57 -15.80 -3.35
C ILE A 306 -2.80 -16.65 -3.70
N VAL A 307 -3.11 -16.83 -4.98
CA VAL A 307 -4.32 -17.55 -5.39
C VAL A 307 -4.27 -19.06 -5.09
N ALA A 308 -3.07 -19.65 -4.97
CA ALA A 308 -2.90 -21.06 -4.70
C ALA A 308 -2.88 -21.40 -3.20
N GLU A 309 -2.27 -20.54 -2.38
CA GLU A 309 -1.95 -20.84 -0.99
C GLU A 309 -2.78 -20.03 0.02
N CYS A 310 -3.33 -18.86 -0.35
CA CYS A 310 -4.18 -18.06 0.53
C CYS A 310 -5.65 -18.46 0.39
N SER A 311 -6.32 -18.64 1.52
CA SER A 311 -7.78 -18.79 1.60
C SER A 311 -8.44 -17.42 1.86
N CYS A 312 -9.75 -17.37 1.69
CA CYS A 312 -10.57 -16.20 2.01
C CYS A 312 -10.07 -14.89 1.36
N GLN A 313 -9.69 -14.99 0.07
CA GLN A 313 -9.18 -13.85 -0.70
C GLN A 313 -9.73 -13.83 -2.12
N LEU A 314 -9.84 -12.63 -2.70
CA LEU A 314 -10.04 -12.38 -4.11
C LEU A 314 -8.84 -11.57 -4.62
N THR A 315 -8.23 -12.01 -5.71
CA THR A 315 -7.13 -11.29 -6.34
C THR A 315 -7.59 -10.73 -7.69
N VAL A 316 -7.41 -9.43 -7.89
CA VAL A 316 -7.74 -8.71 -9.12
C VAL A 316 -6.43 -8.13 -9.69
N VAL A 317 -6.23 -8.27 -10.98
CA VAL A 317 -5.04 -7.77 -11.70
C VAL A 317 -5.50 -6.91 -12.87
N THR A 318 -4.95 -5.72 -13.01
CA THR A 318 -5.23 -4.84 -14.15
C THR A 318 -3.98 -4.60 -15.00
N ALA A 319 -4.15 -4.57 -16.33
CA ALA A 319 -3.08 -4.25 -17.27
C ALA A 319 -3.63 -3.64 -18.57
N ASN A 320 -2.73 -3.03 -19.35
CA ASN A 320 -3.00 -2.71 -20.74
C ASN A 320 -2.80 -3.96 -21.60
N GLN A 321 -3.77 -4.28 -22.45
CA GLN A 321 -3.79 -5.53 -23.23
C GLN A 321 -2.52 -5.73 -24.07
N ASN A 322 -2.07 -4.70 -24.78
CA ASN A 322 -0.87 -4.78 -25.60
C ASN A 322 0.39 -5.07 -24.78
N ILE A 323 0.49 -4.52 -23.56
CA ILE A 323 1.64 -4.74 -22.66
C ILE A 323 1.53 -6.11 -22.02
N TRP A 324 0.32 -6.52 -21.64
CA TRP A 324 0.06 -7.85 -21.12
C TRP A 324 0.49 -8.94 -22.12
N ASP A 325 -0.02 -8.87 -23.36
CA ASP A 325 0.22 -9.89 -24.38
C ASP A 325 1.66 -9.89 -24.87
N ALA A 326 2.28 -8.72 -25.03
CA ALA A 326 3.61 -8.60 -25.63
C ALA A 326 4.77 -8.71 -24.64
N ARG A 327 4.56 -8.43 -23.35
CA ARG A 327 5.63 -8.33 -22.35
C ARG A 327 5.35 -9.08 -21.06
N LEU A 328 4.25 -8.75 -20.35
CA LEU A 328 3.99 -9.33 -19.03
C LEU A 328 3.78 -10.83 -19.08
N LEU A 329 2.83 -11.29 -19.88
CA LEU A 329 2.53 -12.72 -20.00
C LEU A 329 3.74 -13.53 -20.51
N PRO A 330 4.46 -13.13 -21.57
CA PRO A 330 5.68 -13.82 -21.99
C PRO A 330 6.83 -13.76 -21.00
N GLY A 331 6.92 -12.68 -20.21
CA GLY A 331 7.95 -12.49 -19.17
C GLY A 331 7.74 -13.30 -17.90
N MET A 332 6.54 -13.88 -17.70
CA MET A 332 6.25 -14.78 -16.59
C MET A 332 6.65 -16.22 -16.91
N ASP A 333 6.99 -16.98 -15.89
CA ASP A 333 7.19 -18.43 -16.02
C ASP A 333 5.88 -19.11 -16.45
N VAL A 334 5.99 -20.11 -17.32
CA VAL A 334 4.83 -20.81 -17.89
C VAL A 334 3.89 -21.36 -16.79
N ALA A 335 4.45 -21.86 -15.70
CA ALA A 335 3.68 -22.40 -14.56
C ALA A 335 2.76 -21.38 -13.87
N HIS A 336 3.01 -20.09 -14.06
CA HIS A 336 2.22 -19.02 -13.42
C HIS A 336 1.15 -18.43 -14.33
N ARG A 337 1.25 -18.62 -15.67
CA ARG A 337 0.33 -18.03 -16.65
C ARG A 337 -1.10 -18.52 -16.50
N ASP A 338 -1.29 -19.79 -16.14
CA ASP A 338 -2.60 -20.41 -15.95
C ASP A 338 -3.33 -19.93 -14.67
N ARG A 339 -2.69 -19.10 -13.86
CA ARG A 339 -3.26 -18.55 -12.61
C ARG A 339 -4.08 -17.29 -12.81
N PHE A 340 -4.22 -16.82 -14.05
CA PHE A 340 -5.09 -15.72 -14.40
C PHE A 340 -6.37 -16.23 -15.06
N SER A 341 -7.50 -15.56 -14.80
CA SER A 341 -8.76 -15.84 -15.48
C SER A 341 -8.70 -15.45 -16.97
N GLU A 342 -9.71 -15.84 -17.73
CA GLU A 342 -9.97 -15.21 -19.02
C GLU A 342 -10.15 -13.69 -18.81
N PRO A 343 -9.58 -12.84 -19.67
CA PRO A 343 -9.56 -11.41 -19.42
C PRO A 343 -10.94 -10.75 -19.58
N HIS A 344 -11.30 -9.93 -18.62
CA HIS A 344 -12.40 -8.98 -18.75
C HIS A 344 -11.91 -7.73 -19.49
N LEU A 345 -12.40 -7.51 -20.71
CA LEU A 345 -11.99 -6.37 -21.51
C LEU A 345 -12.83 -5.14 -21.18
N LEU A 346 -12.18 -4.06 -20.77
CA LEU A 346 -12.84 -2.78 -20.51
C LEU A 346 -13.34 -2.14 -21.81
N LYS A 347 -14.54 -1.61 -21.74
CA LYS A 347 -15.22 -0.93 -22.85
C LYS A 347 -14.94 0.58 -22.78
N PRO A 348 -14.81 1.27 -23.93
CA PRO A 348 -14.74 2.72 -23.97
C PRO A 348 -16.09 3.33 -23.60
N LEU A 349 -16.10 4.62 -23.23
CA LEU A 349 -17.33 5.38 -23.03
C LEU A 349 -18.16 5.40 -24.30
N SER A 350 -19.41 5.02 -24.19
CA SER A 350 -20.43 5.34 -25.19
C SER A 350 -20.84 6.81 -25.08
N ARG A 351 -21.49 7.34 -26.11
CA ARG A 351 -22.03 8.70 -26.06
C ARG A 351 -22.95 8.95 -24.85
N ARG A 352 -23.85 8.02 -24.54
CA ARG A 352 -24.76 8.13 -23.40
C ARG A 352 -24.01 8.21 -22.07
N GLU A 353 -22.98 7.39 -21.90
CA GLU A 353 -22.13 7.39 -20.69
C GLU A 353 -21.30 8.68 -20.60
N ALA A 354 -20.89 9.24 -21.74
CA ALA A 354 -20.20 10.52 -21.79
C ALA A 354 -21.11 11.69 -21.35
N GLU A 355 -22.36 11.71 -21.78
CA GLU A 355 -23.37 12.68 -21.33
C GLU A 355 -23.62 12.55 -19.82
N GLU A 356 -23.76 11.33 -19.31
CA GLU A 356 -23.91 11.06 -17.87
C GLU A 356 -22.68 11.53 -17.08
N LEU A 357 -21.45 11.31 -17.60
CA LEU A 357 -20.21 11.76 -16.98
C LEU A 357 -20.14 13.30 -16.88
N ILE A 358 -20.53 14.01 -17.94
CA ILE A 358 -20.63 15.47 -17.91
C ILE A 358 -21.58 15.91 -16.80
N ASP A 359 -22.78 15.35 -16.75
CA ASP A 359 -23.81 15.72 -15.76
C ASP A 359 -23.32 15.47 -14.32
N LEU A 360 -22.66 14.34 -14.07
CA LEU A 360 -22.10 14.01 -12.76
C LEU A 360 -21.04 15.01 -12.31
N ARG A 361 -20.11 15.37 -13.22
CA ARG A 361 -19.05 16.32 -12.93
C ARG A 361 -19.57 17.74 -12.74
N LEU A 362 -20.56 18.15 -13.52
CA LEU A 362 -21.21 19.46 -13.39
C LEU A 362 -21.99 19.59 -12.08
N LYS A 363 -22.67 18.53 -11.62
CA LYS A 363 -23.38 18.53 -10.33
C LYS A 363 -22.45 18.70 -9.13
N ALA A 364 -21.23 18.22 -9.24
CA ALA A 364 -20.22 18.35 -8.19
C ALA A 364 -19.52 19.73 -8.17
N SER A 365 -19.82 20.60 -9.14
CA SER A 365 -19.23 21.93 -9.29
C SER A 365 -20.33 23.02 -9.32
N SER A 366 -19.92 24.29 -9.29
CA SER A 366 -20.83 25.42 -9.49
C SER A 366 -20.58 26.04 -10.88
N PRO A 367 -21.00 25.39 -11.98
CA PRO A 367 -20.65 25.78 -13.33
C PRO A 367 -21.36 27.07 -13.76
N SER A 368 -20.71 27.84 -14.64
CA SER A 368 -21.40 28.93 -15.36
C SER A 368 -22.37 28.35 -16.39
N GLU A 369 -23.49 29.07 -16.66
CA GLU A 369 -24.43 28.66 -17.73
C GLU A 369 -23.74 28.48 -19.08
N LYS A 370 -22.70 29.27 -19.37
CA LYS A 370 -21.94 29.20 -20.62
C LYS A 370 -21.16 27.89 -20.70
N SER A 371 -20.52 27.48 -19.60
CA SER A 371 -19.75 26.22 -19.54
C SER A 371 -20.68 25.00 -19.72
N VAL A 372 -21.84 25.02 -19.06
CA VAL A 372 -22.85 23.96 -19.21
C VAL A 372 -23.34 23.83 -20.66
N ARG A 373 -23.66 24.96 -21.31
CA ARG A 373 -24.09 24.97 -22.73
C ARG A 373 -23.01 24.46 -23.67
N ASN A 374 -21.75 24.82 -23.42
CA ASN A 374 -20.64 24.39 -24.26
C ASN A 374 -20.43 22.87 -24.20
N LEU A 375 -20.53 22.27 -23.02
CA LEU A 375 -20.33 20.84 -22.83
C LEU A 375 -21.52 19.99 -23.30
N ASN A 376 -22.73 20.51 -23.18
CA ASN A 376 -23.96 19.84 -23.63
C ASN A 376 -24.35 20.16 -25.09
N ASP A 377 -23.40 20.71 -25.88
CA ASP A 377 -23.61 20.95 -27.30
C ASP A 377 -23.64 19.61 -28.07
N THR A 378 -24.84 19.25 -28.55
CA THR A 378 -25.06 18.00 -29.26
C THR A 378 -24.18 17.86 -30.52
N LYS A 379 -23.93 18.97 -31.25
CA LYS A 379 -23.07 18.96 -32.44
C LYS A 379 -21.63 18.63 -32.11
N TRP A 380 -21.15 19.14 -30.98
CA TRP A 380 -19.82 18.81 -30.50
C TRP A 380 -19.73 17.33 -30.07
N LEU A 381 -20.68 16.85 -29.28
CA LEU A 381 -20.74 15.44 -28.89
C LEU A 381 -20.83 14.54 -30.13
N ASP A 382 -21.65 14.89 -31.11
CA ASP A 382 -21.74 14.18 -32.37
C ASP A 382 -20.38 14.13 -33.08
N SER A 383 -19.61 15.22 -33.07
CA SER A 383 -18.27 15.26 -33.69
C SER A 383 -17.23 14.41 -32.96
N VAL A 384 -17.34 14.28 -31.63
CA VAL A 384 -16.46 13.45 -30.80
C VAL A 384 -16.72 11.95 -31.02
N PHE A 385 -17.98 11.57 -31.25
CA PHE A 385 -18.41 10.17 -31.40
C PHE A 385 -18.63 9.75 -32.86
N VAL A 386 -18.28 10.59 -33.85
CA VAL A 386 -18.39 10.22 -35.28
C VAL A 386 -17.48 9.06 -35.62
N GLY A 387 -18.06 7.97 -36.13
CA GLY A 387 -17.34 6.77 -36.55
C GLY A 387 -16.66 5.97 -35.42
N ALA A 388 -16.69 6.44 -34.20
CA ALA A 388 -16.10 5.77 -33.05
C ALA A 388 -17.11 4.84 -32.35
N ARG A 389 -16.71 3.61 -32.09
CA ARG A 389 -17.48 2.69 -31.23
C ARG A 389 -17.43 3.08 -29.72
N GLY A 390 -16.82 4.22 -29.40
CA GLY A 390 -16.62 4.78 -28.07
C GLY A 390 -15.26 5.50 -27.97
N ILE A 391 -15.04 6.20 -26.85
CA ILE A 391 -13.82 6.96 -26.57
C ILE A 391 -13.28 6.56 -25.16
N PRO A 392 -11.95 6.46 -24.96
CA PRO A 392 -11.38 6.27 -23.63
C PRO A 392 -11.85 7.37 -22.66
N ALA A 393 -12.21 7.00 -21.44
CA ALA A 393 -12.77 7.95 -20.46
C ALA A 393 -11.83 9.14 -20.19
N ARG A 394 -10.53 8.90 -20.07
CA ARG A 394 -9.50 9.95 -19.86
C ARG A 394 -9.40 10.88 -21.06
N GLU A 395 -9.44 10.36 -22.27
CA GLU A 395 -9.42 11.17 -23.49
C GLU A 395 -10.65 12.08 -23.55
N PHE A 396 -11.83 11.54 -23.24
CA PHE A 396 -13.04 12.33 -23.15
C PHE A 396 -12.97 13.43 -22.08
N MET A 397 -12.42 13.11 -20.91
CA MET A 397 -12.18 14.10 -19.84
C MET A 397 -11.27 15.24 -20.30
N LYS A 398 -10.18 14.91 -21.03
CA LYS A 398 -9.29 15.93 -21.64
C LYS A 398 -10.03 16.84 -22.61
N LEU A 399 -10.89 16.28 -23.47
CA LEU A 399 -11.73 17.06 -24.40
C LEU A 399 -12.70 17.97 -23.64
N CYS A 400 -13.36 17.48 -22.58
CA CYS A 400 -14.24 18.28 -21.72
C CYS A 400 -13.46 19.43 -21.04
N ARG A 401 -12.24 19.17 -20.54
CA ARG A 401 -11.39 20.19 -19.92
C ARG A 401 -11.06 21.31 -20.90
N LEU A 402 -10.61 20.98 -22.10
CA LEU A 402 -10.29 21.96 -23.15
C LEU A 402 -11.50 22.83 -23.49
N ARG A 403 -12.65 22.19 -23.64
CA ARG A 403 -13.90 22.88 -23.98
C ARG A 403 -14.43 23.76 -22.84
N TRP A 404 -14.24 23.33 -21.59
CA TRP A 404 -14.53 24.16 -20.42
C TRP A 404 -13.72 25.43 -20.43
N ASP A 405 -12.43 25.34 -20.75
CA ASP A 405 -11.50 26.48 -20.84
C ASP A 405 -11.68 27.31 -22.10
N GLY A 406 -12.59 26.95 -22.99
CA GLY A 406 -12.84 27.63 -24.27
C GLY A 406 -11.73 27.43 -25.30
N LYS A 407 -10.88 26.41 -25.14
CA LYS A 407 -9.79 26.05 -26.06
C LYS A 407 -10.29 25.12 -27.17
N SER A 408 -9.63 25.15 -28.32
CA SER A 408 -9.94 24.25 -29.45
C SER A 408 -9.31 22.88 -29.24
N THR A 409 -9.96 21.81 -29.71
CA THR A 409 -9.43 20.44 -29.73
C THR A 409 -8.20 20.27 -30.65
N THR A 410 -7.94 21.24 -31.55
CA THR A 410 -6.74 21.27 -32.41
C THR A 410 -5.51 21.79 -31.69
N ASP A 411 -5.67 22.37 -30.49
CA ASP A 411 -4.58 22.92 -29.68
C ASP A 411 -3.99 21.90 -28.69
N VAL A 412 -4.16 20.61 -28.92
CA VAL A 412 -3.59 19.56 -28.07
C VAL A 412 -2.07 19.51 -28.28
N GLN A 413 -1.35 20.52 -27.81
CA GLN A 413 0.06 20.39 -27.51
C GLN A 413 0.24 19.52 -26.26
N ARG A 414 1.23 18.62 -26.29
CA ARG A 414 1.70 17.91 -25.10
C ARG A 414 1.89 18.92 -23.97
N ARG A 415 1.22 18.74 -22.85
CA ARG A 415 1.44 19.64 -21.68
C ARG A 415 2.89 19.49 -21.22
N PRO A 416 3.56 20.57 -20.81
CA PRO A 416 4.88 20.45 -20.20
C PRO A 416 4.88 19.50 -19.00
N LEU A 417 5.89 18.64 -18.91
CA LEU A 417 6.04 17.72 -17.76
C LEU A 417 6.01 18.45 -16.42
N ALA A 418 6.54 19.66 -16.36
CA ALA A 418 6.51 20.49 -15.17
C ALA A 418 5.07 20.82 -14.71
N GLU A 419 4.13 21.08 -15.63
CA GLU A 419 2.72 21.32 -15.29
C GLU A 419 2.07 20.05 -14.75
N ILE A 420 2.30 18.91 -15.40
CA ILE A 420 1.77 17.61 -14.97
C ILE A 420 2.31 17.27 -13.57
N TYR A 421 3.62 17.45 -13.36
CA TYR A 421 4.25 17.22 -12.06
C TYR A 421 3.68 18.11 -10.94
N GLN A 422 3.39 19.38 -11.25
CA GLN A 422 2.78 20.31 -10.29
C GLN A 422 1.33 19.93 -9.94
N GLU A 423 0.58 19.33 -10.86
CA GLU A 423 -0.75 18.79 -10.59
C GLU A 423 -0.67 17.65 -9.54
N TYR A 424 0.23 16.67 -9.73
CA TYR A 424 0.47 15.59 -8.75
C TYR A 424 0.90 16.15 -7.40
N LEU A 425 1.82 17.12 -7.40
CA LEU A 425 2.28 17.78 -6.17
C LEU A 425 1.13 18.45 -5.41
N ALA A 426 0.28 19.18 -6.13
CA ALA A 426 -0.87 19.86 -5.54
C ALA A 426 -1.86 18.85 -4.95
N GLU A 427 -2.03 17.70 -5.60
CA GLU A 427 -2.93 16.65 -5.14
C GLU A 427 -2.42 15.96 -3.85
N PHE A 428 -1.15 15.61 -3.78
CA PHE A 428 -0.53 15.07 -2.55
C PHE A 428 -0.59 16.07 -1.40
N LEU A 429 -0.37 17.36 -1.66
CA LEU A 429 -0.47 18.40 -0.64
C LEU A 429 -1.92 18.63 -0.16
N ALA A 430 -2.90 18.41 -1.02
CA ALA A 430 -4.31 18.45 -0.64
C ALA A 430 -4.76 17.23 0.18
N ASN A 431 -4.01 16.13 0.12
CA ASN A 431 -4.32 14.86 0.78
C ASN A 431 -3.14 14.38 1.65
N PRO A 432 -2.82 15.06 2.77
CA PRO A 432 -1.65 14.72 3.58
C PRO A 432 -1.64 13.30 4.14
N HIS A 433 -2.78 12.64 4.24
CA HIS A 433 -2.92 11.25 4.69
C HIS A 433 -2.34 10.22 3.71
N TRP A 434 -2.04 10.62 2.45
CA TRP A 434 -1.30 9.80 1.49
C TRP A 434 0.21 9.83 1.70
N LEU A 435 0.72 10.80 2.48
CA LEU A 435 2.15 11.02 2.68
C LEU A 435 2.74 10.10 3.77
N LYS A 436 2.29 8.85 3.81
CA LYS A 436 2.85 7.84 4.71
C LYS A 436 4.17 7.32 4.18
N PHE A 437 5.01 6.78 5.09
CA PHE A 437 6.30 6.23 4.73
C PHE A 437 6.14 5.04 3.78
N ASP A 438 6.68 5.18 2.57
CA ASP A 438 6.71 4.14 1.55
C ASP A 438 8.17 3.79 1.19
N PRO A 439 8.69 2.65 1.69
CA PRO A 439 10.07 2.26 1.44
C PRO A 439 10.35 2.01 -0.04
N ASP A 440 9.37 1.57 -0.84
CA ASP A 440 9.57 1.27 -2.25
C ASP A 440 9.78 2.55 -3.07
N THR A 441 9.09 3.61 -2.77
CA THR A 441 9.35 4.93 -3.38
C THR A 441 10.77 5.40 -3.06
N PHE A 442 11.23 5.30 -1.82
CA PHE A 442 12.60 5.72 -1.46
C PHE A 442 13.67 4.82 -2.10
N ARG A 443 13.45 3.51 -2.20
CA ARG A 443 14.34 2.59 -2.94
C ARG A 443 14.45 2.99 -4.41
N TRP A 444 13.32 3.24 -5.06
CA TRP A 444 13.28 3.69 -6.45
C TRP A 444 14.04 5.00 -6.66
N LEU A 445 13.84 5.99 -5.81
CA LEU A 445 14.54 7.28 -5.88
C LEU A 445 16.06 7.12 -5.78
N VAL A 446 16.51 6.31 -4.82
CA VAL A 446 17.93 6.06 -4.55
C VAL A 446 18.59 5.25 -5.66
N GLN A 447 17.88 4.32 -6.28
CA GLN A 447 18.41 3.49 -7.38
C GLN A 447 18.33 4.16 -8.76
N GLY A 448 17.41 5.08 -8.96
CA GLY A 448 17.07 5.70 -10.25
C GLY A 448 17.34 7.21 -10.29
N PRO A 449 16.32 8.06 -10.05
CA PRO A 449 16.40 9.51 -10.32
C PRO A 449 17.57 10.21 -9.65
N PHE A 450 17.92 9.84 -8.41
CA PHE A 450 19.00 10.52 -7.69
C PHE A 450 20.41 10.21 -8.23
N VAL A 451 20.62 9.09 -8.88
CA VAL A 451 21.94 8.69 -9.41
C VAL A 451 22.05 8.78 -10.92
N MET A 452 20.94 8.90 -11.63
CA MET A 452 20.91 8.97 -13.09
C MET A 452 21.77 10.13 -13.60
N GLY A 453 22.56 9.87 -14.65
CA GLY A 453 23.47 10.87 -15.21
C GLY A 453 24.67 11.25 -14.33
N SER A 454 24.96 10.48 -13.27
CA SER A 454 26.11 10.68 -12.38
C SER A 454 27.14 9.56 -12.49
N ASN A 455 28.29 9.74 -11.83
CA ASN A 455 29.33 8.73 -11.70
C ASN A 455 29.18 7.86 -10.41
N ILE A 456 27.98 7.83 -9.84
CA ILE A 456 27.67 7.06 -8.64
C ILE A 456 27.19 5.67 -9.04
N ALA A 457 27.84 4.63 -8.51
CA ALA A 457 27.36 3.28 -8.63
C ALA A 457 26.44 2.96 -7.43
N CYS A 458 25.18 2.60 -7.72
CA CYS A 458 24.26 2.08 -6.71
C CYS A 458 24.29 0.55 -6.73
N LYS A 459 24.54 -0.07 -5.57
CA LYS A 459 24.65 -1.53 -5.44
C LYS A 459 23.81 -2.02 -4.26
N PRO A 460 23.21 -3.22 -4.34
CA PRO A 460 22.63 -3.86 -3.17
C PRO A 460 23.74 -4.21 -2.17
N ILE A 461 23.41 -4.12 -0.88
CA ILE A 461 24.33 -4.50 0.21
C ILE A 461 23.97 -5.91 0.68
N SER A 462 24.97 -6.78 0.72
CA SER A 462 24.87 -8.09 1.34
C SER A 462 25.49 -8.08 2.74
N LEU A 463 25.06 -7.16 3.61
CA LEU A 463 25.48 -7.18 5.02
C LEU A 463 24.58 -8.13 5.82
N LYS A 464 25.20 -8.89 6.74
CA LYS A 464 24.50 -9.83 7.63
C LYS A 464 23.43 -9.21 8.55
N SER A 465 23.28 -7.89 8.52
CA SER A 465 22.43 -7.17 9.48
C SER A 465 21.02 -6.87 9.00
N GLY A 466 20.74 -6.92 7.69
CA GLY A 466 19.42 -6.61 7.12
C GLY A 466 18.91 -5.16 7.26
N TYR A 467 19.65 -4.28 7.96
CA TYR A 467 19.24 -2.88 8.16
C TYR A 467 19.60 -1.95 7.01
N PHE A 468 20.58 -2.33 6.20
CA PHE A 468 21.03 -1.55 5.06
C PHE A 468 20.83 -2.38 3.80
N GLU A 469 20.19 -1.77 2.80
CA GLU A 469 19.79 -2.47 1.59
C GLU A 469 20.57 -2.04 0.36
N LEU A 470 20.91 -0.76 0.28
CA LEU A 470 21.55 -0.15 -0.88
C LEU A 470 22.80 0.64 -0.45
N MET A 471 23.77 0.72 -1.36
CA MET A 471 24.97 1.52 -1.19
C MET A 471 25.27 2.32 -2.45
N TRP A 472 25.48 3.61 -2.28
CA TRP A 472 26.13 4.44 -3.29
C TRP A 472 27.64 4.40 -3.10
N GLN A 473 28.34 4.28 -4.21
CA GLN A 473 29.79 4.37 -4.26
C GLN A 473 30.20 5.40 -5.30
N GLN A 474 30.91 6.44 -4.87
CA GLN A 474 31.46 7.47 -5.73
C GLN A 474 32.98 7.33 -5.79
N GLY A 475 33.48 6.55 -6.73
CA GLY A 475 34.89 6.21 -6.83
C GLY A 475 35.41 5.62 -5.51
N ASP A 476 36.61 6.05 -5.11
CA ASP A 476 37.22 5.67 -3.83
C ASP A 476 37.04 6.73 -2.72
N THR A 477 36.20 7.76 -2.97
CA THR A 477 36.12 8.93 -2.10
C THR A 477 34.96 8.90 -1.12
N ALA A 478 33.80 8.41 -1.53
CA ALA A 478 32.61 8.42 -0.70
C ALA A 478 31.76 7.15 -0.85
N GLU A 479 31.21 6.71 0.25
CA GLU A 479 30.24 5.62 0.31
C GLU A 479 29.05 6.03 1.19
N VAL A 480 27.82 5.83 0.69
CA VAL A 480 26.58 6.12 1.43
C VAL A 480 25.73 4.85 1.46
N MET A 481 25.45 4.35 2.65
CA MET A 481 24.52 3.23 2.84
C MET A 481 23.11 3.75 3.09
N PHE A 482 22.12 3.06 2.58
CA PHE A 482 20.70 3.38 2.76
C PHE A 482 19.97 2.24 3.42
N GLY A 483 19.14 2.58 4.41
CA GLY A 483 18.17 1.69 5.02
C GLY A 483 16.77 2.31 4.95
N PHE A 484 15.75 1.45 4.88
CA PHE A 484 14.36 1.84 4.70
C PHE A 484 13.48 1.23 5.79
N LEU A 485 13.72 1.67 7.03
CA LEU A 485 13.00 1.20 8.20
C LEU A 485 11.78 2.08 8.47
N HIS A 486 10.59 1.48 8.47
CA HIS A 486 9.32 2.18 8.73
C HIS A 486 9.31 2.76 10.16
N GLU A 487 9.25 1.91 11.16
CA GLU A 487 9.43 2.27 12.57
C GLU A 487 10.64 1.51 13.11
N GLY A 488 11.12 1.83 14.25
CA GLY A 488 12.23 1.10 14.85
C GLY A 488 12.25 1.26 16.35
N GLN A 489 12.54 0.16 17.01
CA GLN A 489 12.70 0.13 18.45
C GLN A 489 14.11 0.55 18.86
N HIS A 490 14.29 0.90 20.13
CA HIS A 490 15.54 1.42 20.64
C HIS A 490 16.75 0.50 20.37
N ASN A 491 16.60 -0.83 20.46
CA ASN A 491 17.69 -1.78 20.21
C ASN A 491 18.04 -1.87 18.71
N GLN A 492 17.06 -1.76 17.81
CA GLN A 492 17.33 -1.71 16.37
C GLN A 492 18.15 -0.47 16.02
N TRP A 493 17.72 0.70 16.47
CA TRP A 493 18.44 1.96 16.22
C TRP A 493 19.82 1.98 16.88
N LYS A 494 19.95 1.36 18.09
CA LYS A 494 21.25 1.14 18.71
C LYS A 494 22.17 0.28 17.84
N LYS A 495 21.63 -0.82 17.30
CA LYS A 495 22.40 -1.72 16.43
C LYS A 495 22.77 -1.04 15.11
N ILE A 496 21.86 -0.29 14.50
CA ILE A 496 22.13 0.54 13.33
C ILE A 496 23.28 1.52 13.61
N ALA A 497 23.22 2.24 14.72
CA ALA A 497 24.26 3.17 15.13
C ALA A 497 25.63 2.49 15.28
N GLN A 498 25.67 1.34 15.96
CA GLN A 498 26.90 0.55 16.13
C GLN A 498 27.47 0.05 14.81
N LEU A 499 26.63 -0.52 13.93
CA LEU A 499 27.04 -1.02 12.62
C LEU A 499 27.55 0.11 11.72
N THR A 500 26.94 1.29 11.80
CA THR A 500 27.40 2.47 11.07
C THR A 500 28.79 2.91 11.54
N GLU A 501 29.04 2.94 12.85
CA GLU A 501 30.37 3.27 13.40
C GLU A 501 31.41 2.20 13.06
N GLU A 502 31.08 0.91 13.17
CA GLU A 502 31.97 -0.21 12.82
C GLU A 502 32.37 -0.13 11.34
N TRP A 503 31.43 0.07 10.46
CA TRP A 503 31.66 0.19 9.02
C TRP A 503 32.53 1.40 8.68
N ALA A 504 32.23 2.56 9.23
CA ALA A 504 33.00 3.77 9.01
C ALA A 504 34.47 3.62 9.51
N SER A 505 34.67 2.95 10.63
CA SER A 505 35.99 2.67 11.17
C SER A 505 36.83 1.71 10.30
N GLY A 506 36.16 0.84 9.55
CA GLY A 506 36.76 -0.09 8.59
C GLY A 506 37.19 0.53 7.26
N GLN A 507 36.85 1.81 7.01
CA GLN A 507 37.11 2.51 5.75
C GLN A 507 37.93 3.80 5.97
N PRO A 508 39.18 3.71 6.44
CA PRO A 508 39.98 4.89 6.71
C PRO A 508 40.24 5.69 5.41
N GLY A 509 39.98 6.97 5.46
CA GLY A 509 40.19 7.88 4.32
C GLY A 509 39.04 8.02 3.37
N LYS A 510 37.95 7.26 3.55
CA LYS A 510 36.69 7.47 2.80
C LYS A 510 35.68 8.24 3.62
N GLN A 511 34.89 9.07 2.95
CA GLN A 511 33.70 9.65 3.55
C GLN A 511 32.60 8.59 3.57
N THR A 512 32.24 8.11 4.75
CA THR A 512 31.24 7.07 4.94
C THR A 512 30.04 7.62 5.70
N LYS A 513 28.82 7.28 5.25
CA LYS A 513 27.57 7.79 5.85
C LYS A 513 26.45 6.78 5.66
N ALA A 514 25.65 6.57 6.70
CA ALA A 514 24.40 5.83 6.63
C ALA A 514 23.20 6.78 6.65
N VAL A 515 22.23 6.57 5.78
CA VAL A 515 21.06 7.45 5.60
C VAL A 515 19.79 6.65 5.75
N PHE A 516 18.85 7.20 6.53
CA PHE A 516 17.47 6.72 6.65
C PHE A 516 16.51 7.88 6.36
N PHE A 517 15.57 7.68 5.45
CA PHE A 517 14.47 8.62 5.23
C PHE A 517 13.39 8.41 6.28
N ARG A 518 12.76 9.51 6.68
CA ARG A 518 11.64 9.50 7.62
C ARG A 518 10.62 10.54 7.22
N THR A 519 9.38 10.14 7.10
CA THR A 519 8.25 11.01 6.83
C THR A 519 7.69 11.59 8.14
N ALA A 520 6.86 12.61 8.04
CA ALA A 520 6.47 13.43 9.21
C ALA A 520 5.62 12.64 10.25
N GLU A 521 4.94 11.58 9.84
CA GLU A 521 4.11 10.74 10.73
C GLU A 521 4.93 9.77 11.57
N LEU A 522 6.17 9.47 11.16
CA LEU A 522 7.01 8.53 11.91
C LEU A 522 7.52 9.13 13.22
N SER A 523 7.59 8.30 14.25
CA SER A 523 8.08 8.69 15.56
C SER A 523 9.49 9.28 15.50
N LYS A 524 9.80 10.28 16.32
CA LYS A 524 11.17 10.84 16.42
C LYS A 524 12.14 9.78 16.96
N VAL A 525 13.34 9.76 16.40
CA VAL A 525 14.44 8.90 16.83
C VAL A 525 15.64 9.78 17.22
N PRO A 526 16.24 9.56 18.42
CA PRO A 526 15.74 8.70 19.49
C PRO A 526 14.49 9.24 20.17
N LYS A 527 13.64 8.35 20.71
CA LYS A 527 12.49 8.77 21.55
C LYS A 527 13.01 9.31 22.90
N PRO A 528 12.32 10.24 23.55
CA PRO A 528 12.77 10.85 24.80
C PRO A 528 13.00 9.87 25.98
N ASN A 529 12.34 8.73 25.95
CA ASN A 529 12.47 7.68 26.97
C ASN A 529 13.68 6.74 26.75
N TRP A 530 14.39 6.83 25.61
CA TRP A 530 15.54 5.99 25.27
C TRP A 530 16.86 6.53 25.86
N LYS A 531 17.02 6.56 27.16
CA LYS A 531 18.14 7.18 27.88
C LYS A 531 19.53 6.78 27.31
N ALA A 532 20.14 5.71 27.83
CA ALA A 532 21.48 5.26 27.43
C ALA A 532 21.57 4.86 25.94
N THR A 533 20.52 4.29 25.39
CA THR A 533 20.45 3.95 23.96
C THR A 533 20.35 5.21 23.10
N GLY A 534 19.61 6.23 23.55
CA GLY A 534 19.52 7.52 22.89
C GLY A 534 20.87 8.20 22.72
N GLU A 535 21.71 8.20 23.76
CA GLU A 535 23.08 8.77 23.70
C GLU A 535 23.96 8.10 22.62
N ILE A 536 23.84 6.77 22.45
CA ILE A 536 24.58 6.02 21.42
C ILE A 536 24.12 6.44 20.03
N ILE A 537 22.79 6.55 19.84
CA ILE A 537 22.20 6.94 18.55
C ILE A 537 22.58 8.38 18.22
N GLU A 538 22.44 9.31 19.16
CA GLU A 538 22.79 10.72 18.98
C GLU A 538 24.27 10.91 18.64
N LYS A 539 25.15 10.14 19.28
CA LYS A 539 26.58 10.15 18.97
C LYS A 539 26.88 9.68 17.53
N ALA A 540 26.19 8.62 17.08
CA ALA A 540 26.31 8.15 15.69
C ALA A 540 25.73 9.19 14.71
N MET A 541 24.61 9.85 15.07
CA MET A 541 24.01 10.92 14.26
C MET A 541 24.87 12.17 14.14
N GLN A 542 25.73 12.42 15.10
CA GLN A 542 26.74 13.51 15.03
C GLN A 542 27.90 13.20 14.07
N ARG A 543 28.09 11.93 13.70
CA ARG A 543 29.23 11.45 12.90
C ARG A 543 28.78 10.97 11.52
N ASN A 544 28.27 9.75 11.46
CA ASN A 544 28.08 8.99 10.23
C ASN A 544 26.66 8.47 9.99
N LEU A 545 25.74 8.67 10.93
CA LEU A 545 24.32 8.32 10.78
C LEU A 545 23.47 9.55 10.52
N GLU A 546 22.72 9.58 9.44
CA GLU A 546 21.81 10.67 9.14
C GLU A 546 20.37 10.17 9.03
N LEU A 547 19.50 10.76 9.83
CA LEU A 547 18.05 10.60 9.72
C LEU A 547 17.48 11.81 9.01
N ILE A 548 17.04 11.64 7.77
CA ILE A 548 16.45 12.71 6.96
C ILE A 548 14.96 12.74 7.22
N THR A 549 14.54 13.59 8.15
CA THR A 549 13.11 13.85 8.36
C THR A 549 12.61 14.78 7.27
N LEU A 550 11.71 14.27 6.44
CA LEU A 550 11.09 14.99 5.34
C LEU A 550 9.92 15.83 5.84
N THR A 551 9.78 17.03 5.31
CA THR A 551 8.53 17.78 5.44
C THR A 551 7.44 17.16 4.56
N SER A 552 6.18 17.49 4.83
CA SER A 552 5.07 17.06 3.97
C SER A 552 5.26 17.51 2.52
N GLU A 553 5.81 18.72 2.29
CA GLU A 553 6.10 19.22 0.95
C GLU A 553 7.22 18.40 0.26
N GLU A 554 8.31 18.09 0.97
CA GLU A 554 9.38 17.25 0.43
C GLU A 554 8.88 15.85 0.10
N THR A 555 8.09 15.24 1.00
CA THR A 555 7.48 13.92 0.76
C THR A 555 6.55 13.97 -0.46
N ALA A 556 5.68 14.96 -0.55
CA ALA A 556 4.78 15.15 -1.69
C ALA A 556 5.54 15.28 -3.01
N ARG A 557 6.64 16.04 -3.05
CA ARG A 557 7.50 16.17 -4.24
C ARG A 557 8.08 14.83 -4.68
N LEU A 558 8.57 14.04 -3.75
CA LEU A 558 9.17 12.73 -4.05
C LEU A 558 8.11 11.72 -4.52
N TYR A 559 6.94 11.72 -3.92
CA TYR A 559 5.83 10.84 -4.29
C TYR A 559 5.24 11.24 -5.65
N SER A 560 5.08 12.54 -5.91
CA SER A 560 4.65 13.04 -7.23
C SER A 560 5.60 12.60 -8.36
N ALA A 561 6.91 12.59 -8.07
CA ALA A 561 7.89 12.10 -9.04
C ALA A 561 7.69 10.61 -9.35
N ARG A 562 7.41 9.81 -8.32
CA ARG A 562 7.15 8.38 -8.46
C ARG A 562 5.88 8.11 -9.27
N ASP A 563 4.80 8.80 -8.93
CA ASP A 563 3.51 8.62 -9.59
C ASP A 563 3.55 9.08 -11.05
N LEU A 564 4.16 10.22 -11.33
CA LEU A 564 4.35 10.68 -12.70
C LEU A 564 5.13 9.65 -13.55
N TYR A 565 6.16 9.04 -12.98
CA TYR A 565 6.93 7.99 -13.66
C TYR A 565 6.08 6.75 -13.93
N ASN A 566 5.32 6.28 -12.94
CA ASN A 566 4.43 5.13 -13.07
C ASN A 566 3.34 5.37 -14.11
N GLU A 567 2.75 6.56 -14.13
CA GLU A 567 1.76 6.95 -15.11
C GLU A 567 2.36 7.05 -16.53
N ALA A 568 3.62 7.45 -16.67
CA ALA A 568 4.31 7.41 -17.96
C ALA A 568 4.55 5.98 -18.45
N LEU A 569 4.94 5.06 -17.56
CA LEU A 569 5.05 3.64 -17.87
C LEU A 569 3.71 3.04 -18.28
N ALA A 570 2.64 3.43 -17.61
CA ALA A 570 1.27 3.04 -17.95
C ALA A 570 0.73 3.71 -19.25
N GLY A 571 1.50 4.64 -19.85
CA GLY A 571 1.10 5.40 -21.02
C GLY A 571 0.10 6.52 -20.76
N ASN A 572 -0.01 6.94 -19.50
CA ASN A 572 -1.01 7.89 -19.02
C ASN A 572 -0.49 9.34 -18.90
N ALA A 573 0.82 9.57 -18.97
CA ALA A 573 1.43 10.89 -18.83
C ALA A 573 1.47 11.65 -20.17
N ASP A 574 0.34 12.03 -20.72
CA ASP A 574 0.20 12.81 -21.97
C ASP A 574 1.09 12.34 -23.15
N GLY A 575 1.37 11.03 -23.20
CA GLY A 575 2.20 10.40 -24.23
C GLY A 575 3.71 10.55 -23.96
N TYR A 576 4.13 10.98 -22.79
CA TYR A 576 5.54 10.89 -22.38
C TYR A 576 5.90 9.45 -22.02
N SER A 577 7.12 9.06 -22.41
CA SER A 577 7.70 7.79 -22.01
C SER A 577 8.33 7.88 -20.61
N GLY A 578 8.51 6.74 -19.94
CA GLY A 578 9.20 6.70 -18.65
C GLY A 578 10.62 7.28 -18.71
N SER A 579 11.34 7.14 -19.85
CA SER A 579 12.68 7.75 -20.04
C SER A 579 12.63 9.28 -20.10
N GLU A 580 11.68 9.86 -20.81
CA GLU A 580 11.51 11.34 -20.85
C GLU A 580 11.16 11.90 -19.48
N VAL A 581 10.31 11.18 -18.72
CA VAL A 581 9.99 11.58 -17.33
C VAL A 581 11.20 11.46 -16.42
N LEU A 582 11.99 10.39 -16.52
CA LEU A 582 13.22 10.26 -15.73
C LEU A 582 14.23 11.38 -16.01
N GLU A 583 14.43 11.77 -17.27
CA GLU A 583 15.29 12.91 -17.64
C GLU A 583 14.80 14.20 -16.98
N PHE A 584 13.50 14.49 -17.05
CA PHE A 584 12.89 15.63 -16.35
C PHE A 584 13.11 15.57 -14.84
N LEU A 585 12.91 14.41 -14.21
CA LEU A 585 13.05 14.24 -12.76
C LEU A 585 14.49 14.37 -12.28
N VAL A 586 15.50 14.06 -13.11
CA VAL A 586 16.92 14.30 -12.78
C VAL A 586 17.19 15.77 -12.52
N ASP A 587 16.60 16.65 -13.32
CA ASP A 587 16.76 18.10 -13.17
C ASP A 587 15.92 18.60 -11.96
N GLU A 588 14.68 18.16 -11.82
CA GLU A 588 13.77 18.57 -10.73
C GLU A 588 14.26 18.12 -9.35
N LEU A 589 14.85 16.93 -9.25
CA LEU A 589 15.31 16.32 -8.00
C LEU A 589 16.84 16.40 -7.81
N GLY A 590 17.58 17.08 -8.69
CA GLY A 590 19.06 17.05 -8.71
C GLY A 590 19.74 17.52 -7.43
N ASN A 591 19.10 18.40 -6.65
CA ASN A 591 19.61 18.87 -5.36
C ASN A 591 19.68 17.75 -4.28
N TRP A 592 18.87 16.69 -4.41
CA TRP A 592 18.88 15.57 -3.47
C TRP A 592 20.19 14.78 -3.50
N ARG A 593 20.76 14.55 -4.68
CA ARG A 593 22.07 13.91 -4.84
C ARG A 593 23.15 14.61 -4.02
N GLU A 594 23.26 15.93 -4.18
CA GLU A 594 24.25 16.72 -3.46
C GLU A 594 24.00 16.70 -1.95
N ARG A 595 22.75 16.83 -1.51
CA ARG A 595 22.38 16.74 -0.09
C ARG A 595 22.78 15.39 0.50
N LEU A 596 22.57 14.29 -0.22
CA LEU A 596 22.89 12.94 0.24
C LEU A 596 24.40 12.64 0.26
N LEU A 597 25.19 13.24 -0.62
CA LEU A 597 26.66 13.07 -0.65
C LEU A 597 27.37 14.00 0.33
N ARG A 598 26.89 15.24 0.48
CA ARG A 598 27.50 16.18 1.44
C ARG A 598 27.20 15.70 2.86
N GLY A 599 28.26 15.55 3.67
CA GLY A 599 28.10 15.45 5.12
C GLY A 599 27.43 16.74 5.64
N ARG A 600 26.81 16.70 6.82
CA ARG A 600 26.33 17.90 7.49
C ARG A 600 27.46 18.93 7.47
N ALA A 601 27.24 20.05 6.79
CA ALA A 601 28.06 21.23 7.01
C ALA A 601 27.89 21.58 8.49
N GLY A 602 28.99 21.50 9.25
CA GLY A 602 29.04 21.73 10.66
C GLY A 602 28.57 23.13 11.07
#